data_851ea87c44ba4c7c18c4d95727cb6ec7
#
_entry.id   851ea87c44ba4c7c18c4d95727cb6ec7
#
_cell.length_a   1.000
_cell.length_b   1.000
_cell.length_c   1.000
_cell.angle_alpha   90.00
_cell.angle_beta   90.00
_cell.angle_gamma   90.00
#
_symmetry.space_group_name_H-M   'P 1'
#
loop_
_entity.id
_entity.type
_entity.pdbx_description
1 polymer ?
#
loop_
_entity_poly.entity_id
_entity_poly.type
_entity_poly.pdbx_seq_one_letter_code
_entity_poly.pdbx_strand_id
1 'polypeptide(L)'
;MLRKATKKKIFNYLVEAGQNPYCGIMSFQHFRGDKLYSDVIVKPENNMCETENVECYPIPEYVEENGRAQGYYPDNTIAYIRVLWKEFEPQQNEYNYKFIEDILNKARSKSQTVIFRLLPHSTRAEDDVPEWLKTLVECPERPAGKRVKDSPTDPLFIKLFCKAIKKIGERFDNDPVFDAIHISVPGAWGEGHNLHLYSKEDIYSIFDTYIESFKNTQLISQFEHTEILNYIRPKSNIGWRADGLGSPYHIEKLYPPCIEKISDFWKTAPVSFEAYWWVSEWQRQGWDIDNIIEKTLEWHISSFNPKSFPIPYDWEEKVKYWIQKMGYHYTIKSILFPEDAKSGDEIEIVLNLENVGVAPSYHKIPLYIKLNGEKEYIFETDIDIRKWMPGEVQESIYINIPSNIEKGKYNIEISIFDDIVKNVYFATDAEYSNGWYRLSELFITE
;
A
#
# COMPACT_ATOMS: atom_id res chain seq x y z
N MET A 1 29.37 -17.24 33.69
CA MET A 1 28.86 -17.76 32.44
C MET A 1 29.98 -17.84 31.43
N LEU A 2 30.37 -19.06 31.02
CA LEU A 2 31.30 -19.25 29.90
C LEU A 2 30.61 -18.74 28.63
N ARG A 3 31.20 -17.74 27.94
CA ARG A 3 30.70 -17.32 26.64
C ARG A 3 30.83 -18.54 25.71
N LYS A 4 29.67 -19.07 25.25
CA LYS A 4 29.66 -20.11 24.19
C LYS A 4 30.36 -19.54 22.97
N ALA A 5 31.09 -20.40 22.24
CA ALA A 5 31.69 -20.00 20.97
C ALA A 5 30.60 -19.56 20.02
N THR A 6 30.71 -18.34 19.49
CA THR A 6 29.78 -17.80 18.52
C THR A 6 30.37 -17.83 17.12
N LYS A 7 29.59 -18.29 16.15
CA LYS A 7 29.92 -18.22 14.72
C LYS A 7 29.31 -17.00 14.09
N LYS A 8 29.97 -16.46 13.07
CA LYS A 8 29.43 -15.42 12.20
C LYS A 8 29.30 -15.98 10.79
N LYS A 9 28.13 -15.77 10.17
CA LYS A 9 27.92 -16.01 8.74
C LYS A 9 27.54 -14.70 8.07
N ILE A 10 28.12 -14.44 6.91
CA ILE A 10 27.91 -13.22 6.10
C ILE A 10 27.15 -13.62 4.85
N PHE A 11 26.31 -12.72 4.36
CA PHE A 11 25.49 -12.88 3.18
C PHE A 11 25.73 -11.72 2.20
N ASN A 12 25.50 -12.00 0.92
CA ASN A 12 25.60 -11.00 -0.13
C ASN A 12 24.21 -10.46 -0.51
N TYR A 13 24.18 -9.21 -0.93
CA TYR A 13 22.98 -8.62 -1.47
C TYR A 13 22.65 -9.19 -2.84
N LEU A 14 21.38 -9.57 -3.06
CA LEU A 14 20.83 -9.93 -4.35
C LEU A 14 19.81 -8.88 -4.80
N VAL A 15 19.94 -8.43 -6.04
CA VAL A 15 19.05 -7.40 -6.61
C VAL A 15 17.65 -7.95 -6.91
N GLU A 16 17.53 -9.22 -7.25
CA GLU A 16 16.27 -9.87 -7.61
C GLU A 16 15.55 -10.43 -6.38
N ALA A 17 14.90 -9.57 -5.62
CA ALA A 17 13.94 -10.01 -4.63
C ALA A 17 12.51 -9.82 -5.14
N GLY A 18 11.58 -10.65 -4.67
CA GLY A 18 10.16 -10.50 -4.95
C GLY A 18 9.60 -9.17 -4.44
N GLN A 19 8.41 -8.80 -4.89
CA GLN A 19 7.73 -7.63 -4.38
C GLN A 19 7.19 -7.91 -2.97
N ASN A 20 7.50 -7.02 -2.03
CA ASN A 20 7.06 -7.14 -0.65
C ASN A 20 5.59 -6.71 -0.49
N PRO A 21 4.89 -7.28 0.51
CA PRO A 21 3.51 -6.88 0.81
C PRO A 21 3.40 -5.41 1.21
N TYR A 22 2.22 -4.83 1.01
CA TYR A 22 1.84 -3.47 1.46
C TYR A 22 2.68 -2.33 0.85
N CYS A 23 3.46 -2.59 -0.17
CA CYS A 23 4.24 -1.56 -0.87
C CYS A 23 4.42 -1.90 -2.35
N GLY A 24 4.92 -0.94 -3.14
CA GLY A 24 5.20 -1.14 -4.55
C GLY A 24 4.09 -0.67 -5.49
N ILE A 25 4.03 -1.22 -6.68
CA ILE A 25 3.03 -0.88 -7.69
C ILE A 25 1.68 -1.51 -7.34
N MET A 26 0.60 -0.74 -7.54
CA MET A 26 -0.77 -1.19 -7.32
C MET A 26 -1.44 -1.59 -8.62
N SER A 27 -2.39 -2.54 -8.57
CA SER A 27 -3.43 -2.64 -9.59
C SER A 27 -4.58 -1.68 -9.26
N PHE A 28 -5.18 -1.07 -10.28
CA PHE A 28 -6.26 -0.11 -10.13
C PHE A 28 -7.55 -0.65 -10.75
N GLN A 29 -8.62 -0.79 -9.94
CA GLN A 29 -9.91 -1.39 -10.33
C GLN A 29 -9.74 -2.82 -10.93
N HIS A 30 -8.73 -3.54 -10.43
CA HIS A 30 -8.25 -4.77 -11.03
C HIS A 30 -7.54 -5.65 -9.99
N PHE A 31 -7.61 -6.98 -10.14
CA PHE A 31 -7.02 -7.93 -9.21
C PHE A 31 -6.10 -8.90 -9.97
N ARG A 32 -4.84 -8.54 -10.20
CA ARG A 32 -3.87 -9.39 -10.93
C ARG A 32 -4.48 -10.05 -12.16
N GLY A 33 -5.03 -9.25 -13.09
CA GLY A 33 -5.66 -9.75 -14.31
C GLY A 33 -7.19 -9.81 -14.28
N ASP A 34 -7.84 -9.83 -13.11
CA ASP A 34 -9.29 -9.89 -13.01
C ASP A 34 -9.87 -8.49 -12.76
N LYS A 35 -10.73 -8.03 -13.66
CA LYS A 35 -11.38 -6.72 -13.58
C LYS A 35 -12.37 -6.66 -12.40
N LEU A 36 -12.53 -5.47 -11.81
CA LEU A 36 -13.60 -5.21 -10.85
C LEU A 36 -14.97 -5.24 -11.55
N TYR A 37 -15.06 -4.54 -12.69
CA TYR A 37 -16.26 -4.49 -13.52
C TYR A 37 -15.96 -5.17 -14.86
N SER A 38 -16.64 -6.30 -15.14
CA SER A 38 -16.42 -7.09 -16.36
C SER A 38 -16.80 -6.36 -17.65
N ASP A 39 -17.77 -5.45 -17.56
CA ASP A 39 -18.44 -4.87 -18.71
C ASP A 39 -17.94 -3.47 -19.10
N VAL A 40 -16.99 -2.93 -18.33
CA VAL A 40 -16.42 -1.61 -18.60
C VAL A 40 -15.25 -1.73 -19.55
N ILE A 41 -15.39 -1.11 -20.72
CA ILE A 41 -14.32 -0.95 -21.71
C ILE A 41 -13.87 0.50 -21.65
N VAL A 42 -12.61 0.71 -21.25
CA VAL A 42 -12.00 2.04 -21.32
C VAL A 42 -11.58 2.33 -22.75
N LYS A 43 -12.12 3.39 -23.33
CA LYS A 43 -11.75 3.82 -24.68
C LYS A 43 -10.62 4.85 -24.60
N PRO A 44 -9.51 4.60 -25.30
CA PRO A 44 -8.34 5.48 -25.34
C PRO A 44 -8.58 6.84 -25.95
N GLU A 45 -9.55 6.92 -26.84
CA GLU A 45 -9.85 8.10 -27.63
C GLU A 45 -10.18 9.34 -26.77
N ASN A 46 -10.58 9.11 -25.55
CA ASN A 46 -10.92 10.21 -24.64
C ASN A 46 -9.70 10.86 -23.98
N ASN A 47 -8.47 10.43 -24.29
CA ASN A 47 -7.21 10.95 -23.71
C ASN A 47 -7.15 10.97 -22.19
N MET A 48 -8.04 10.22 -21.52
CA MET A 48 -8.39 10.49 -20.17
C MET A 48 -8.43 9.20 -19.42
N CYS A 49 -7.47 9.01 -18.55
CA CYS A 49 -7.61 8.12 -17.43
C CYS A 49 -8.77 8.48 -16.52
N GLU A 50 -9.54 9.44 -16.91
CA GLU A 50 -10.57 10.05 -16.14
C GLU A 50 -11.83 9.85 -16.88
N THR A 51 -12.24 8.64 -16.90
CA THR A 51 -13.57 8.34 -17.34
C THR A 51 -14.52 8.76 -16.23
N GLU A 52 -15.70 8.95 -16.58
CA GLU A 52 -16.74 9.55 -15.76
C GLU A 52 -17.27 8.60 -14.69
N ASN A 53 -16.77 7.35 -14.66
CA ASN A 53 -17.16 6.29 -13.75
C ASN A 53 -15.93 5.70 -13.04
N VAL A 54 -16.15 4.96 -11.98
CA VAL A 54 -15.11 4.15 -11.31
C VAL A 54 -14.65 3.08 -12.30
N GLU A 55 -13.42 3.16 -12.75
CA GLU A 55 -13.02 2.49 -13.96
C GLU A 55 -12.09 1.35 -13.76
N CYS A 56 -12.35 0.39 -14.59
CA CYS A 56 -11.46 -0.71 -14.85
C CYS A 56 -10.62 -0.40 -16.09
N TYR A 57 -9.32 -0.36 -15.96
CA TYR A 57 -8.41 -0.24 -17.10
C TYR A 57 -7.97 -1.65 -17.53
N PRO A 58 -8.41 -2.15 -18.71
CA PRO A 58 -7.97 -3.44 -19.21
C PRO A 58 -6.51 -3.33 -19.65
N ILE A 59 -5.63 -4.07 -19.01
CA ILE A 59 -4.19 -3.89 -19.17
C ILE A 59 -3.66 -4.31 -20.54
N PRO A 60 -3.82 -5.54 -21.03
CA PRO A 60 -3.16 -5.97 -22.27
C PRO A 60 -3.86 -5.53 -23.55
N GLU A 61 -5.16 -5.71 -23.64
CA GLU A 61 -5.94 -5.49 -24.87
C GLU A 61 -5.96 -4.02 -25.32
N TYR A 62 -5.63 -3.14 -24.39
CA TYR A 62 -5.65 -1.72 -24.60
C TYR A 62 -4.50 -1.18 -25.47
N VAL A 63 -3.35 -1.85 -25.41
CA VAL A 63 -2.13 -1.40 -26.08
C VAL A 63 -2.15 -1.81 -27.56
N GLU A 64 -2.77 -2.93 -27.87
CA GLU A 64 -2.78 -3.49 -29.23
C GLU A 64 -3.71 -2.73 -30.20
N GLU A 65 -4.87 -2.28 -29.72
CA GLU A 65 -5.84 -1.57 -30.55
C GLU A 65 -5.42 -0.17 -31.01
N ASN A 66 -4.42 0.47 -30.36
CA ASN A 66 -4.14 1.89 -30.55
C ASN A 66 -2.72 2.24 -30.98
N GLY A 67 -1.87 1.27 -31.29
CA GLY A 67 -0.49 1.52 -31.71
C GLY A 67 0.34 2.28 -30.66
N ARG A 68 -0.06 2.27 -29.38
CA ARG A 68 0.73 2.79 -28.28
C ARG A 68 1.86 1.83 -27.95
N ALA A 69 2.93 2.34 -27.35
CA ALA A 69 4.08 1.52 -27.00
C ALA A 69 3.62 0.27 -26.25
N GLN A 70 4.01 -0.90 -26.75
CA GLN A 70 3.85 -2.16 -26.03
C GLN A 70 4.54 -2.05 -24.68
N GLY A 71 3.96 -2.64 -23.65
CA GLY A 71 4.47 -2.56 -22.30
C GLY A 71 4.14 -3.81 -21.50
N TYR A 72 4.60 -3.82 -20.28
CA TYR A 72 4.34 -4.85 -19.28
C TYR A 72 3.67 -4.25 -18.06
N TYR A 73 3.13 -5.09 -17.18
CA TYR A 73 2.65 -4.68 -15.89
C TYR A 73 3.31 -5.52 -14.80
N PRO A 74 4.00 -4.90 -13.82
CA PRO A 74 4.65 -5.63 -12.75
C PRO A 74 3.66 -6.39 -11.89
N ASP A 75 4.08 -7.52 -11.34
CA ASP A 75 3.32 -8.18 -10.28
C ASP A 75 3.14 -7.23 -9.09
N ASN A 76 2.05 -7.40 -8.34
CA ASN A 76 1.69 -6.45 -7.29
C ASN A 76 0.91 -7.12 -6.16
N THR A 77 1.07 -6.57 -4.96
CA THR A 77 0.44 -7.07 -3.74
C THR A 77 -0.73 -6.19 -3.26
N ILE A 78 -1.01 -5.11 -3.97
CA ILE A 78 -2.03 -4.14 -3.60
C ILE A 78 -3.02 -3.95 -4.74
N ALA A 79 -4.32 -4.02 -4.44
CA ALA A 79 -5.40 -3.59 -5.32
C ALA A 79 -5.98 -2.25 -4.80
N TYR A 80 -5.90 -1.20 -5.60
CA TYR A 80 -6.53 0.08 -5.28
C TYR A 80 -7.92 0.12 -5.91
N ILE A 81 -8.94 0.20 -5.06
CA ILE A 81 -10.35 0.09 -5.45
C ILE A 81 -11.12 1.34 -5.05
N ARG A 82 -11.74 1.98 -6.03
CA ARG A 82 -12.69 3.08 -5.84
C ARG A 82 -14.11 2.57 -6.02
N VAL A 83 -14.99 2.93 -5.12
CA VAL A 83 -16.42 2.58 -5.14
C VAL A 83 -17.23 3.87 -5.02
N LEU A 84 -18.23 4.06 -5.86
CA LEU A 84 -19.13 5.20 -5.73
C LEU A 84 -20.08 4.99 -4.52
N TRP A 85 -20.40 6.06 -3.83
CA TRP A 85 -21.35 6.02 -2.72
C TRP A 85 -22.69 5.39 -3.14
N LYS A 86 -23.20 5.70 -4.35
CA LYS A 86 -24.43 5.09 -4.88
C LYS A 86 -24.37 3.56 -5.02
N GLU A 87 -23.18 2.98 -5.21
CA GLU A 87 -23.00 1.52 -5.31
C GLU A 87 -23.01 0.87 -3.91
N PHE A 88 -22.47 1.60 -2.92
CA PHE A 88 -22.47 1.15 -1.54
C PHE A 88 -23.82 1.37 -0.84
N GLU A 89 -24.52 2.50 -1.09
CA GLU A 89 -25.82 2.85 -0.51
C GLU A 89 -26.83 3.18 -1.62
N PRO A 90 -27.31 2.17 -2.37
CA PRO A 90 -28.23 2.38 -3.50
C PRO A 90 -29.60 2.92 -3.07
N GLN A 91 -30.06 2.58 -1.87
CA GLN A 91 -31.23 3.14 -1.22
C GLN A 91 -30.85 3.70 0.15
N GLN A 92 -31.53 4.72 0.63
CA GLN A 92 -31.24 5.36 1.90
C GLN A 92 -31.24 4.33 3.05
N ASN A 93 -30.12 4.20 3.75
CA ASN A 93 -29.86 3.25 4.83
C ASN A 93 -29.81 1.76 4.41
N GLU A 94 -29.80 1.46 3.13
CA GLU A 94 -29.58 0.11 2.61
C GLU A 94 -28.15 0.01 2.08
N TYR A 95 -27.27 -0.70 2.82
CA TYR A 95 -25.85 -0.76 2.53
C TYR A 95 -25.48 -2.09 1.86
N ASN A 96 -24.84 -2.00 0.70
CA ASN A 96 -24.39 -3.13 -0.08
C ASN A 96 -23.04 -3.67 0.44
N TYR A 97 -23.04 -4.19 1.68
CA TYR A 97 -21.84 -4.79 2.29
C TYR A 97 -21.30 -5.95 1.46
N LYS A 98 -22.19 -6.72 0.83
CA LYS A 98 -21.78 -7.85 0.00
C LYS A 98 -20.85 -7.44 -1.14
N PHE A 99 -21.07 -6.29 -1.74
CA PHE A 99 -20.21 -5.79 -2.81
C PHE A 99 -18.78 -5.56 -2.32
N ILE A 100 -18.60 -4.96 -1.15
CA ILE A 100 -17.27 -4.78 -0.54
C ILE A 100 -16.67 -6.12 -0.10
N GLU A 101 -17.49 -7.04 0.48
CA GLU A 101 -17.06 -8.39 0.84
C GLU A 101 -16.53 -9.14 -0.39
N ASP A 102 -17.21 -9.05 -1.53
CA ASP A 102 -16.80 -9.68 -2.78
C ASP A 102 -15.46 -9.10 -3.29
N ILE A 103 -15.25 -7.79 -3.16
CA ILE A 103 -13.97 -7.12 -3.44
C ILE A 103 -12.85 -7.71 -2.57
N LEU A 104 -13.05 -7.75 -1.25
CA LEU A 104 -12.06 -8.27 -0.30
C LEU A 104 -11.76 -9.75 -0.54
N ASN A 105 -12.79 -10.56 -0.80
CA ASN A 105 -12.63 -11.97 -1.11
C ASN A 105 -11.86 -12.18 -2.42
N LYS A 106 -12.11 -11.35 -3.42
CA LYS A 106 -11.37 -11.38 -4.68
C LYS A 106 -9.90 -11.04 -4.47
N ALA A 107 -9.60 -9.97 -3.74
CA ALA A 107 -8.23 -9.58 -3.40
C ALA A 107 -7.51 -10.71 -2.63
N ARG A 108 -8.17 -11.28 -1.62
CA ARG A 108 -7.65 -12.42 -0.84
C ARG A 108 -7.31 -13.61 -1.73
N SER A 109 -8.17 -13.95 -2.69
CA SER A 109 -7.93 -15.05 -3.64
C SER A 109 -6.73 -14.81 -4.56
N LYS A 110 -6.32 -13.55 -4.73
CA LYS A 110 -5.17 -13.11 -5.53
C LYS A 110 -3.94 -12.79 -4.69
N SER A 111 -3.98 -13.04 -3.38
CA SER A 111 -2.92 -12.65 -2.43
C SER A 111 -2.60 -11.16 -2.53
N GLN A 112 -3.65 -10.33 -2.56
CA GLN A 112 -3.55 -8.87 -2.56
C GLN A 112 -4.30 -8.31 -1.36
N THR A 113 -3.85 -7.15 -0.86
CA THR A 113 -4.61 -6.29 0.05
C THR A 113 -5.33 -5.20 -0.74
N VAL A 114 -6.27 -4.53 -0.10
CA VAL A 114 -7.09 -3.50 -0.73
C VAL A 114 -6.81 -2.15 -0.10
N ILE A 115 -6.38 -1.19 -0.92
CA ILE A 115 -6.52 0.22 -0.62
C ILE A 115 -7.88 0.64 -1.14
N PHE A 116 -8.76 1.08 -0.26
CA PHE A 116 -10.14 1.38 -0.59
C PHE A 116 -10.41 2.88 -0.62
N ARG A 117 -11.31 3.33 -1.50
CA ARG A 117 -11.79 4.71 -1.52
C ARG A 117 -13.29 4.76 -1.83
N LEU A 118 -14.07 5.26 -0.88
CA LEU A 118 -15.47 5.57 -1.13
C LEU A 118 -15.56 6.96 -1.76
N LEU A 119 -16.01 7.05 -3.00
CA LEU A 119 -16.19 8.33 -3.69
C LEU A 119 -17.57 8.91 -3.40
N PRO A 120 -17.68 10.16 -2.93
CA PRO A 120 -18.98 10.83 -2.86
C PRO A 120 -19.61 10.98 -4.25
N HIS A 121 -18.80 11.25 -5.26
CA HIS A 121 -19.12 11.23 -6.69
C HIS A 121 -17.82 11.22 -7.52
N SER A 122 -17.91 10.90 -8.81
CA SER A 122 -16.85 11.07 -9.78
C SER A 122 -16.93 12.49 -10.42
N THR A 123 -16.94 12.59 -11.74
CA THR A 123 -16.96 13.88 -12.45
C THR A 123 -18.36 14.50 -12.61
N ARG A 124 -19.41 13.72 -12.40
CA ARG A 124 -20.81 14.10 -12.58
C ARG A 124 -21.60 13.86 -11.31
N ALA A 125 -21.58 14.83 -10.39
CA ALA A 125 -22.27 14.69 -9.11
C ALA A 125 -23.75 14.30 -9.28
N GLU A 126 -24.46 14.85 -10.29
CA GLU A 126 -25.86 14.56 -10.58
C GLU A 126 -26.15 13.11 -10.97
N ASP A 127 -25.16 12.41 -11.54
CA ASP A 127 -25.31 11.03 -11.97
C ASP A 127 -24.65 10.05 -10.97
N ASP A 128 -23.65 10.51 -10.24
CA ASP A 128 -22.78 9.66 -9.41
C ASP A 128 -23.20 9.59 -7.96
N VAL A 129 -23.96 10.58 -7.44
CA VAL A 129 -24.52 10.48 -6.08
C VAL A 129 -25.71 9.49 -6.05
N PRO A 130 -26.05 8.93 -4.88
CA PRO A 130 -27.25 8.09 -4.76
C PRO A 130 -28.53 8.83 -5.18
N GLU A 131 -29.42 8.16 -5.93
CA GLU A 131 -30.67 8.76 -6.41
C GLU A 131 -31.56 9.31 -5.28
N TRP A 132 -31.62 8.58 -4.16
CA TRP A 132 -32.38 9.04 -3.00
C TRP A 132 -31.84 10.35 -2.41
N LEU A 133 -30.54 10.61 -2.52
CA LEU A 133 -29.90 11.83 -2.01
C LEU A 133 -30.36 13.06 -2.77
N LYS A 134 -30.60 12.96 -4.07
CA LYS A 134 -31.07 14.05 -4.93
C LYS A 134 -32.44 14.60 -4.51
N THR A 135 -33.22 13.83 -3.76
CA THR A 135 -34.50 14.28 -3.19
C THR A 135 -34.33 15.10 -1.91
N LEU A 136 -33.12 15.09 -1.31
CA LEU A 136 -32.85 15.73 -0.04
C LEU A 136 -31.93 16.95 -0.15
N VAL A 137 -31.02 16.94 -1.13
CA VAL A 137 -30.05 17.99 -1.36
C VAL A 137 -30.02 18.38 -2.84
N GLU A 138 -29.80 19.66 -3.13
CA GLU A 138 -29.60 20.12 -4.50
C GLU A 138 -28.20 19.72 -4.98
N CYS A 139 -28.12 19.02 -6.13
CA CYS A 139 -26.89 18.71 -6.81
C CYS A 139 -26.61 19.78 -7.87
N PRO A 140 -25.53 20.56 -7.77
CA PRO A 140 -25.25 21.62 -8.70
C PRO A 140 -25.09 21.08 -10.13
N GLU A 141 -25.53 21.85 -11.11
CA GLU A 141 -25.32 21.56 -12.53
C GLU A 141 -23.84 21.79 -12.90
N ARG A 142 -23.32 21.00 -13.82
CA ARG A 142 -21.99 21.21 -14.34
C ARG A 142 -21.93 22.52 -15.14
N PRO A 143 -21.05 23.47 -14.75
CA PRO A 143 -20.89 24.71 -15.50
C PRO A 143 -20.47 24.43 -16.95
N ALA A 144 -21.05 25.17 -17.89
CA ALA A 144 -20.72 25.01 -19.31
C ALA A 144 -19.18 25.12 -19.53
N GLY A 145 -18.61 24.18 -20.27
CA GLY A 145 -17.17 24.13 -20.57
C GLY A 145 -16.29 23.65 -19.44
N LYS A 146 -16.80 23.36 -18.25
CA LYS A 146 -16.03 22.68 -17.19
C LYS A 146 -16.21 21.18 -17.25
N ARG A 147 -15.12 20.47 -16.95
CA ARG A 147 -15.06 19.01 -17.01
C ARG A 147 -15.65 18.35 -15.78
N VAL A 148 -15.48 18.94 -14.62
CA VAL A 148 -15.91 18.43 -13.33
C VAL A 148 -16.98 19.30 -12.72
N LYS A 149 -17.82 18.71 -11.87
CA LYS A 149 -18.83 19.38 -11.07
C LYS A 149 -18.43 19.53 -9.63
N ASP A 150 -19.06 20.47 -8.99
CA ASP A 150 -18.95 20.66 -7.56
C ASP A 150 -19.85 19.65 -6.81
N SER A 151 -19.47 19.27 -5.61
CA SER A 151 -20.33 18.50 -4.73
C SER A 151 -21.48 19.39 -4.20
N PRO A 152 -22.61 18.80 -3.75
CA PRO A 152 -23.63 19.53 -3.00
C PRO A 152 -23.05 20.23 -1.78
N THR A 153 -23.33 21.51 -1.60
CA THR A 153 -22.81 22.30 -0.47
C THR A 153 -23.74 22.29 0.75
N ASP A 154 -24.86 21.58 0.69
CA ASP A 154 -25.75 21.39 1.83
C ASP A 154 -25.03 20.59 2.94
N PRO A 155 -25.00 21.07 4.21
CA PRO A 155 -24.43 20.32 5.32
C PRO A 155 -25.03 18.92 5.52
N LEU A 156 -26.26 18.69 5.06
CA LEU A 156 -26.89 17.37 5.08
C LEU A 156 -26.14 16.37 4.22
N PHE A 157 -25.57 16.79 3.07
CA PHE A 157 -24.70 15.95 2.24
C PHE A 157 -23.52 15.39 3.04
N ILE A 158 -22.80 16.26 3.75
CA ILE A 158 -21.65 15.87 4.60
C ILE A 158 -22.09 14.89 5.68
N LYS A 159 -23.18 15.20 6.39
CA LYS A 159 -23.70 14.35 7.46
C LYS A 159 -24.06 12.95 6.98
N LEU A 160 -24.69 12.84 5.82
CA LEU A 160 -25.09 11.56 5.24
C LEU A 160 -23.87 10.78 4.70
N PHE A 161 -22.92 11.47 4.08
CA PHE A 161 -21.68 10.85 3.65
C PHE A 161 -20.86 10.31 4.84
N CYS A 162 -20.73 11.07 5.92
CA CYS A 162 -20.11 10.61 7.17
C CYS A 162 -20.79 9.36 7.73
N LYS A 163 -22.12 9.26 7.60
CA LYS A 163 -22.84 8.05 8.01
C LYS A 163 -22.46 6.83 7.17
N ALA A 164 -22.33 6.98 5.85
CA ALA A 164 -21.87 5.90 4.97
C ALA A 164 -20.44 5.45 5.34
N ILE A 165 -19.51 6.39 5.60
CA ILE A 165 -18.15 6.11 6.05
C ILE A 165 -18.17 5.28 7.35
N LYS A 166 -18.98 5.69 8.34
CA LYS A 166 -19.12 4.94 9.61
C LYS A 166 -19.57 3.50 9.39
N LYS A 167 -20.50 3.28 8.45
CA LYS A 167 -21.00 1.95 8.14
C LYS A 167 -19.94 1.03 7.53
N ILE A 168 -19.02 1.59 6.73
CA ILE A 168 -17.87 0.84 6.21
C ILE A 168 -16.93 0.48 7.36
N GLY A 169 -16.56 1.45 8.22
CA GLY A 169 -15.68 1.21 9.35
C GLY A 169 -16.24 0.18 10.34
N GLU A 170 -17.52 0.31 10.72
CA GLU A 170 -18.21 -0.66 11.60
C GLU A 170 -18.10 -2.11 11.10
N ARG A 171 -18.06 -2.31 9.77
CA ARG A 171 -18.04 -3.65 9.17
C ARG A 171 -16.65 -4.16 8.83
N PHE A 172 -15.74 -3.28 8.37
CA PHE A 172 -14.53 -3.70 7.68
C PHE A 172 -13.21 -3.27 8.34
N ASP A 173 -13.21 -2.41 9.36
CA ASP A 173 -11.97 -1.92 10.01
C ASP A 173 -11.08 -3.04 10.59
N ASN A 174 -11.66 -4.23 10.84
CA ASN A 174 -10.93 -5.39 11.35
C ASN A 174 -10.64 -6.46 10.27
N ASP A 175 -11.00 -6.23 9.01
CA ASP A 175 -10.63 -7.16 7.95
C ASP A 175 -9.19 -6.89 7.52
N PRO A 176 -8.27 -7.85 7.70
CA PRO A 176 -6.86 -7.62 7.45
C PRO A 176 -6.50 -7.44 5.97
N VAL A 177 -7.41 -7.78 5.04
CA VAL A 177 -7.27 -7.47 3.62
C VAL A 177 -7.61 -6.02 3.31
N PHE A 178 -8.41 -5.38 4.17
CA PHE A 178 -8.77 -3.96 4.08
C PHE A 178 -7.62 -3.12 4.65
N ASP A 179 -6.55 -3.01 3.89
CA ASP A 179 -5.24 -2.47 4.28
C ASP A 179 -5.29 -0.98 4.61
N ALA A 180 -5.77 -0.19 3.66
CA ALA A 180 -5.82 1.25 3.82
C ALA A 180 -7.08 1.85 3.21
N ILE A 181 -7.47 3.02 3.71
CA ILE A 181 -8.52 3.82 3.11
C ILE A 181 -7.96 5.19 2.66
N HIS A 182 -8.16 5.52 1.39
CA HIS A 182 -7.94 6.86 0.92
C HIS A 182 -9.13 7.73 1.34
N ILE A 183 -8.86 8.72 2.18
CA ILE A 183 -9.88 9.66 2.65
C ILE A 183 -10.43 10.42 1.46
N SER A 184 -11.75 10.38 1.30
CA SER A 184 -12.48 11.18 0.34
C SER A 184 -13.16 12.36 1.04
N VAL A 185 -13.12 13.48 0.36
CA VAL A 185 -13.78 14.75 0.76
C VAL A 185 -14.65 15.23 -0.38
N PRO A 186 -15.51 16.24 -0.20
CA PRO A 186 -16.28 16.84 -1.29
C PRO A 186 -15.41 17.27 -2.47
N GLY A 187 -15.93 17.13 -3.67
CA GLY A 187 -15.23 17.39 -4.92
C GLY A 187 -15.14 16.15 -5.80
N ALA A 188 -14.85 16.33 -7.08
CA ALA A 188 -14.70 15.23 -8.02
C ALA A 188 -13.65 14.23 -7.52
N TRP A 189 -13.91 12.96 -7.71
CA TRP A 189 -13.08 11.81 -7.24
C TRP A 189 -12.80 11.80 -5.73
N GLY A 190 -13.50 12.63 -4.95
CA GLY A 190 -13.24 12.75 -3.51
C GLY A 190 -11.97 13.53 -3.18
N GLU A 191 -11.44 14.36 -4.09
CA GLU A 191 -10.11 14.99 -3.98
C GLU A 191 -10.14 16.43 -3.43
N GLY A 192 -11.30 16.95 -3.13
CA GLY A 192 -11.39 18.25 -2.45
C GLY A 192 -11.25 19.48 -3.34
N HIS A 193 -11.48 19.36 -4.64
CA HIS A 193 -11.38 20.50 -5.58
C HIS A 193 -12.17 21.75 -5.15
N ASN A 194 -13.22 21.57 -4.35
CA ASN A 194 -14.15 22.64 -3.95
C ASN A 194 -14.26 22.79 -2.42
N LEU A 195 -13.24 22.40 -1.66
CA LEU A 195 -13.28 22.48 -0.18
C LEU A 195 -13.51 23.91 0.33
N HIS A 196 -13.11 24.93 -0.43
CA HIS A 196 -13.34 26.33 -0.08
C HIS A 196 -14.83 26.72 0.00
N LEU A 197 -15.74 25.88 -0.51
CA LEU A 197 -17.20 26.08 -0.44
C LEU A 197 -17.83 25.57 0.86
N TYR A 198 -17.07 24.88 1.70
CA TYR A 198 -17.56 24.25 2.94
C TYR A 198 -16.98 24.93 4.16
N SER A 199 -17.69 24.84 5.29
CA SER A 199 -17.14 25.27 6.57
C SER A 199 -15.97 24.39 7.01
N LYS A 200 -15.06 24.92 7.84
CA LYS A 200 -14.00 24.11 8.42
C LYS A 200 -14.57 22.98 9.29
N GLU A 201 -15.64 23.25 10.00
CA GLU A 201 -16.36 22.31 10.85
C GLU A 201 -16.88 21.12 10.03
N ASP A 202 -17.48 21.36 8.87
CA ASP A 202 -17.95 20.30 7.99
C ASP A 202 -16.79 19.44 7.48
N ILE A 203 -15.70 20.07 7.01
CA ILE A 203 -14.53 19.36 6.54
C ILE A 203 -13.91 18.52 7.68
N TYR A 204 -13.71 19.11 8.85
CA TYR A 204 -13.13 18.39 10.00
C TYR A 204 -14.02 17.23 10.46
N SER A 205 -15.35 17.38 10.36
CA SER A 205 -16.28 16.29 10.71
C SER A 205 -16.09 15.04 9.84
N ILE A 206 -15.71 15.21 8.57
CA ILE A 206 -15.37 14.09 7.67
C ILE A 206 -14.11 13.37 8.19
N PHE A 207 -13.04 14.12 8.44
CA PHE A 207 -11.77 13.53 8.91
C PHE A 207 -11.92 12.87 10.29
N ASP A 208 -12.62 13.52 11.21
CA ASP A 208 -12.90 12.93 12.53
C ASP A 208 -13.74 11.64 12.38
N THR A 209 -14.68 11.62 11.43
CA THR A 209 -15.44 10.41 11.12
C THR A 209 -14.55 9.26 10.65
N TYR A 210 -13.59 9.52 9.75
CA TYR A 210 -12.63 8.48 9.35
C TYR A 210 -11.78 8.00 10.52
N ILE A 211 -11.24 8.92 11.32
CA ILE A 211 -10.42 8.59 12.51
C ILE A 211 -11.21 7.78 13.55
N GLU A 212 -12.47 8.10 13.75
CA GLU A 212 -13.35 7.36 14.66
C GLU A 212 -13.73 5.98 14.16
N SER A 213 -13.91 5.85 12.84
CA SER A 213 -14.41 4.63 12.19
C SER A 213 -13.33 3.62 11.86
N PHE A 214 -12.07 4.06 11.67
CA PHE A 214 -10.95 3.22 11.27
C PHE A 214 -9.83 3.34 12.29
N LYS A 215 -9.72 2.32 13.17
CA LYS A 215 -8.71 2.23 14.21
C LYS A 215 -7.55 1.31 13.84
N ASN A 216 -7.83 0.34 12.98
CA ASN A 216 -6.91 -0.70 12.54
C ASN A 216 -6.48 -0.49 11.08
N THR A 217 -7.35 0.06 10.25
CA THR A 217 -7.07 0.36 8.84
C THR A 217 -6.25 1.64 8.71
N GLN A 218 -5.20 1.62 7.91
CA GLN A 218 -4.36 2.78 7.65
C GLN A 218 -5.13 3.90 6.92
N LEU A 219 -5.06 5.12 7.41
CA LEU A 219 -5.64 6.28 6.75
C LEU A 219 -4.61 6.98 5.86
N ILE A 220 -5.01 7.36 4.64
CA ILE A 220 -4.19 8.10 3.67
C ILE A 220 -4.99 9.28 3.13
N SER A 221 -4.48 10.49 3.25
CA SER A 221 -5.14 11.72 2.80
C SER A 221 -4.42 12.38 1.62
N GLN A 222 -5.14 13.24 0.91
CA GLN A 222 -4.53 14.07 -0.12
C GLN A 222 -3.50 15.04 0.49
N PHE A 223 -2.31 15.12 -0.08
CA PHE A 223 -1.16 15.84 0.47
C PHE A 223 -1.33 17.37 0.44
N GLU A 224 -2.10 17.91 -0.51
CA GLU A 224 -2.32 19.35 -0.68
C GLU A 224 -3.06 19.98 0.50
N HIS A 225 -3.79 19.19 1.26
CA HIS A 225 -4.56 19.65 2.41
C HIS A 225 -3.72 19.75 3.68
N THR A 226 -2.59 20.44 3.63
CA THR A 226 -1.59 20.48 4.72
C THR A 226 -2.14 21.02 6.04
N GLU A 227 -3.08 21.98 6.02
CA GLU A 227 -3.75 22.44 7.26
C GLU A 227 -4.55 21.30 7.92
N ILE A 228 -5.25 20.52 7.10
CA ILE A 228 -6.05 19.40 7.58
C ILE A 228 -5.14 18.28 8.08
N LEU A 229 -4.08 17.96 7.35
CA LEU A 229 -3.09 16.98 7.78
C LEU A 229 -2.49 17.34 9.14
N ASN A 230 -2.18 18.61 9.37
CA ASN A 230 -1.71 19.08 10.67
C ASN A 230 -2.77 19.01 11.77
N TYR A 231 -4.06 19.19 11.41
CA TYR A 231 -5.17 19.01 12.35
C TYR A 231 -5.34 17.57 12.80
N ILE A 232 -5.18 16.60 11.90
CA ILE A 232 -5.45 15.19 12.19
C ILE A 232 -4.24 14.43 12.71
N ARG A 233 -3.01 14.87 12.42
CA ARG A 233 -1.77 14.22 12.85
C ARG A 233 -1.70 13.90 14.35
N PRO A 234 -2.09 14.79 15.27
CA PRO A 234 -2.11 14.47 16.72
C PRO A 234 -3.12 13.41 17.11
N LYS A 235 -4.10 13.13 16.26
CA LYS A 235 -5.22 12.22 16.54
C LYS A 235 -5.01 10.83 15.94
N SER A 236 -4.25 10.72 14.86
CA SER A 236 -4.03 9.47 14.13
C SER A 236 -2.74 9.49 13.33
N ASN A 237 -2.10 8.32 13.18
CA ASN A 237 -1.06 8.13 12.18
C ASN A 237 -1.71 8.17 10.81
N ILE A 238 -1.39 9.19 10.02
CA ILE A 238 -1.96 9.37 8.70
C ILE A 238 -0.86 9.44 7.64
N GLY A 239 -1.04 8.66 6.59
CA GLY A 239 -0.26 8.76 5.37
C GLY A 239 -0.79 9.84 4.45
N TRP A 240 -0.07 10.09 3.37
CA TRP A 240 -0.50 11.02 2.35
C TRP A 240 -0.34 10.44 0.95
N ARG A 241 -1.17 10.94 0.04
CA ARG A 241 -1.10 10.64 -1.38
C ARG A 241 -1.00 11.91 -2.21
N ALA A 242 -0.33 11.80 -3.34
CA ALA A 242 -0.24 12.87 -4.32
C ALA A 242 -0.65 12.34 -5.69
N ASP A 243 -1.59 13.02 -6.32
CA ASP A 243 -1.97 12.81 -7.72
C ASP A 243 -1.05 13.62 -8.63
N GLY A 244 -0.97 13.25 -9.91
CA GLY A 244 -0.23 14.02 -10.87
C GLY A 244 1.26 13.68 -10.99
N LEU A 245 1.70 12.53 -10.45
CA LEU A 245 3.08 12.09 -10.60
C LEU A 245 3.44 11.93 -12.08
N GLY A 246 4.64 12.37 -12.43
CA GLY A 246 5.18 12.39 -13.79
C GLY A 246 5.16 13.78 -14.42
N SER A 247 4.11 14.57 -14.14
CA SER A 247 4.05 15.94 -14.64
C SER A 247 5.18 16.82 -14.09
N PRO A 248 6.00 17.46 -14.94
CA PRO A 248 7.08 18.36 -14.49
C PRO A 248 6.57 19.48 -13.57
N TYR A 249 5.39 20.01 -13.84
CA TYR A 249 4.78 21.03 -12.98
C TYR A 249 4.54 20.53 -11.56
N HIS A 250 4.03 19.31 -11.41
CA HIS A 250 3.79 18.74 -10.08
C HIS A 250 5.10 18.49 -9.34
N ILE A 251 6.05 17.85 -10.00
CA ILE A 251 7.34 17.49 -9.40
C ILE A 251 8.16 18.73 -9.01
N GLU A 252 8.19 19.75 -9.85
CA GLU A 252 9.06 20.91 -9.64
C GLU A 252 8.41 22.06 -8.85
N LYS A 253 7.09 22.20 -8.95
CA LYS A 253 6.38 23.39 -8.43
C LYS A 253 5.38 23.09 -7.34
N LEU A 254 4.55 22.05 -7.52
CA LEU A 254 3.44 21.78 -6.61
C LEU A 254 3.88 20.94 -5.41
N TYR A 255 4.61 19.85 -5.65
CA TYR A 255 4.96 18.90 -4.59
C TYR A 255 5.93 19.46 -3.54
N PRO A 256 7.06 20.11 -3.90
CA PRO A 256 8.06 20.48 -2.91
C PRO A 256 7.53 21.32 -1.74
N PRO A 257 6.78 22.43 -1.95
CA PRO A 257 6.30 23.27 -0.86
C PRO A 257 5.23 22.60 0.00
N CYS A 258 4.52 21.59 -0.53
CA CYS A 258 3.55 20.82 0.24
C CYS A 258 4.25 19.73 1.07
N ILE A 259 5.16 18.96 0.44
CA ILE A 259 5.87 17.85 1.08
C ILE A 259 6.79 18.37 2.21
N GLU A 260 7.42 19.53 2.05
CA GLU A 260 8.22 20.16 3.11
C GLU A 260 7.46 20.27 4.44
N LYS A 261 6.16 20.59 4.39
CA LYS A 261 5.30 20.75 5.57
C LYS A 261 4.90 19.43 6.26
N ILE A 262 5.08 18.30 5.56
CA ILE A 262 4.71 16.95 6.00
C ILE A 262 5.88 15.97 5.86
N SER A 263 7.10 16.49 5.83
CA SER A 263 8.32 15.77 5.46
C SER A 263 8.69 14.58 6.35
N ASP A 264 8.12 14.47 7.55
CA ASP A 264 8.40 13.38 8.50
C ASP A 264 7.23 12.37 8.65
N PHE A 265 6.11 12.56 7.93
CA PHE A 265 4.95 11.67 8.02
C PHE A 265 5.28 10.23 7.59
N TRP A 266 6.16 10.06 6.59
CA TRP A 266 6.59 8.76 6.11
C TRP A 266 7.21 7.86 7.19
N LYS A 267 7.67 8.42 8.31
CA LYS A 267 8.23 7.64 9.41
C LYS A 267 7.20 6.76 10.12
N THR A 268 5.93 7.10 10.02
CA THR A 268 4.84 6.44 10.75
C THR A 268 3.67 6.01 9.88
N ALA A 269 3.60 6.47 8.63
CA ALA A 269 2.49 6.19 7.74
C ALA A 269 2.91 6.26 6.25
N PRO A 270 2.21 5.55 5.35
CA PRO A 270 2.65 5.38 3.96
C PRO A 270 2.54 6.66 3.13
N VAL A 271 3.44 6.74 2.15
CA VAL A 271 3.44 7.74 1.09
C VAL A 271 3.04 7.07 -0.22
N SER A 272 1.98 7.58 -0.84
CA SER A 272 1.41 7.01 -2.05
C SER A 272 1.40 8.02 -3.20
N PHE A 273 1.65 7.58 -4.41
CA PHE A 273 1.54 8.44 -5.59
C PHE A 273 0.59 7.83 -6.62
N GLU A 274 -0.01 8.70 -7.43
CA GLU A 274 -0.83 8.32 -8.58
C GLU A 274 -0.33 9.02 -9.84
N ALA A 275 -0.26 8.29 -10.95
CA ALA A 275 0.21 8.82 -12.22
C ALA A 275 -0.67 9.98 -12.72
N TYR A 276 -0.05 11.06 -13.18
CA TYR A 276 -0.67 11.98 -14.12
C TYR A 276 -0.78 11.27 -15.46
N TRP A 277 -1.97 11.20 -16.02
CA TRP A 277 -2.25 10.32 -17.14
C TRP A 277 -1.84 8.87 -16.83
N TRP A 278 -0.92 8.28 -17.63
CA TRP A 278 -0.35 6.94 -17.48
C TRP A 278 1.13 6.92 -17.90
N VAL A 279 1.87 5.93 -17.49
CA VAL A 279 3.34 5.89 -17.62
C VAL A 279 3.82 5.89 -19.08
N SER A 280 3.12 5.23 -20.01
CA SER A 280 3.46 5.28 -21.44
C SER A 280 3.24 6.68 -22.05
N GLU A 281 2.33 7.48 -21.49
CA GLU A 281 2.16 8.87 -21.89
C GLU A 281 3.34 9.73 -21.43
N TRP A 282 3.91 9.46 -20.26
CA TRP A 282 5.12 10.16 -19.81
C TRP A 282 6.26 10.00 -20.81
N GLN A 283 6.46 8.76 -21.33
CA GLN A 283 7.45 8.50 -22.35
C GLN A 283 7.14 9.28 -23.65
N ARG A 284 5.89 9.30 -24.09
CA ARG A 284 5.45 10.04 -25.27
C ARG A 284 5.65 11.56 -25.11
N GLN A 285 5.51 12.10 -23.90
CA GLN A 285 5.75 13.50 -23.58
C GLN A 285 7.24 13.82 -23.42
N GLY A 286 8.12 12.81 -23.42
CA GLY A 286 9.56 12.98 -23.15
C GLY A 286 9.89 13.36 -21.71
N TRP A 287 9.04 12.96 -20.77
CA TRP A 287 9.29 13.22 -19.34
C TRP A 287 10.41 12.31 -18.81
N ASP A 288 11.25 12.88 -17.94
CA ASP A 288 12.43 12.19 -17.42
C ASP A 288 12.06 11.20 -16.32
N ILE A 289 12.03 9.92 -16.67
CA ILE A 289 11.72 8.82 -15.72
C ILE A 289 12.77 8.73 -14.59
N ASP A 290 14.03 9.01 -14.86
CA ASP A 290 15.07 8.92 -13.85
C ASP A 290 14.88 10.00 -12.78
N ASN A 291 14.56 11.24 -13.17
CA ASN A 291 14.21 12.30 -12.24
C ASN A 291 12.93 11.99 -11.46
N ILE A 292 11.91 11.39 -12.10
CA ILE A 292 10.66 10.99 -11.43
C ILE A 292 10.95 9.96 -10.35
N ILE A 293 11.74 8.94 -10.67
CA ILE A 293 12.15 7.89 -9.71
C ILE A 293 12.94 8.50 -8.56
N GLU A 294 13.99 9.28 -8.85
CA GLU A 294 14.84 9.90 -7.84
C GLU A 294 14.04 10.75 -6.86
N LYS A 295 13.16 11.62 -7.37
CA LYS A 295 12.33 12.48 -6.53
C LYS A 295 11.34 11.70 -5.66
N THR A 296 10.70 10.67 -6.19
CA THR A 296 9.78 9.85 -5.38
C THR A 296 10.51 9.06 -4.30
N LEU A 297 11.71 8.57 -4.57
CA LEU A 297 12.55 7.92 -3.57
C LEU A 297 13.02 8.91 -2.49
N GLU A 298 13.38 10.13 -2.85
CA GLU A 298 13.68 11.24 -1.91
C GLU A 298 12.47 11.55 -1.01
N TRP A 299 11.25 11.41 -1.53
CA TRP A 299 9.99 11.63 -0.81
C TRP A 299 9.46 10.38 -0.11
N HIS A 300 10.25 9.33 -0.01
CA HIS A 300 9.92 8.10 0.73
C HIS A 300 8.69 7.36 0.23
N ILE A 301 8.53 7.25 -1.09
CA ILE A 301 7.41 6.54 -1.70
C ILE A 301 7.26 5.12 -1.15
N SER A 302 6.03 4.77 -0.76
CA SER A 302 5.66 3.40 -0.33
C SER A 302 4.90 2.66 -1.41
N SER A 303 4.06 3.36 -2.19
CA SER A 303 3.24 2.73 -3.22
C SER A 303 2.92 3.69 -4.37
N PHE A 304 2.69 3.10 -5.55
CA PHE A 304 2.42 3.84 -6.77
C PHE A 304 1.25 3.25 -7.55
N ASN A 305 0.30 4.09 -7.93
CA ASN A 305 -0.82 3.76 -8.80
C ASN A 305 -0.55 4.23 -10.25
N PRO A 306 -0.10 3.36 -11.16
CA PRO A 306 0.05 3.69 -12.60
C PRO A 306 -1.29 3.58 -13.35
N LYS A 307 -2.42 3.48 -12.65
CA LYS A 307 -3.78 3.36 -13.18
C LYS A 307 -4.00 2.13 -14.07
N SER A 308 -3.30 1.04 -13.78
CA SER A 308 -3.36 -0.24 -14.51
C SER A 308 -3.02 -0.16 -16.00
N PHE A 309 -2.31 0.88 -16.42
CA PHE A 309 -1.80 0.98 -17.78
C PHE A 309 -0.41 0.33 -17.90
N PRO A 310 -0.09 -0.27 -19.06
CA PRO A 310 1.21 -0.86 -19.29
C PRO A 310 2.35 0.15 -19.14
N ILE A 311 3.44 -0.34 -18.58
CA ILE A 311 4.70 0.39 -18.45
C ILE A 311 5.57 0.05 -19.66
N PRO A 312 6.19 1.03 -20.36
CA PRO A 312 7.03 0.78 -21.52
C PRO A 312 8.17 -0.19 -21.22
N TYR A 313 8.42 -1.15 -22.11
CA TYR A 313 9.54 -2.11 -21.96
C TYR A 313 10.90 -1.43 -21.85
N ASP A 314 11.11 -0.31 -22.52
CA ASP A 314 12.37 0.46 -22.45
C ASP A 314 12.69 0.96 -21.05
N TRP A 315 11.69 1.01 -20.17
CA TRP A 315 11.82 1.44 -18.78
C TRP A 315 11.81 0.29 -17.76
N GLU A 316 11.77 -0.96 -18.25
CA GLU A 316 11.62 -2.13 -17.38
C GLU A 316 12.66 -2.19 -16.27
N GLU A 317 13.95 -2.04 -16.60
CA GLU A 317 15.03 -2.10 -15.60
C GLU A 317 14.98 -0.92 -14.62
N LYS A 318 14.60 0.26 -15.08
CA LYS A 318 14.44 1.44 -14.22
C LYS A 318 13.29 1.25 -13.24
N VAL A 319 12.18 0.70 -13.71
CA VAL A 319 11.00 0.44 -12.88
C VAL A 319 11.24 -0.72 -11.93
N LYS A 320 11.97 -1.76 -12.31
CA LYS A 320 12.43 -2.81 -11.39
C LYS A 320 13.26 -2.23 -10.24
N TYR A 321 14.24 -1.38 -10.57
CA TYR A 321 15.01 -0.65 -9.55
C TYR A 321 14.12 0.19 -8.64
N TRP A 322 13.16 0.92 -9.22
CA TRP A 322 12.21 1.74 -8.45
C TRP A 322 11.40 0.91 -7.47
N ILE A 323 10.82 -0.21 -7.93
CA ILE A 323 10.03 -1.13 -7.09
C ILE A 323 10.87 -1.69 -5.93
N GLN A 324 12.14 -2.03 -6.16
CA GLN A 324 13.04 -2.55 -5.14
C GLN A 324 13.44 -1.52 -4.07
N LYS A 325 13.26 -0.23 -4.37
CA LYS A 325 13.51 0.86 -3.43
C LYS A 325 12.24 1.40 -2.79
N MET A 326 11.10 1.16 -3.41
CA MET A 326 9.79 1.63 -2.95
C MET A 326 9.35 0.90 -1.69
N GLY A 327 8.96 1.67 -0.66
CA GLY A 327 8.58 1.09 0.63
C GLY A 327 9.78 0.49 1.36
N TYR A 328 9.62 -0.70 1.92
CA TYR A 328 10.65 -1.41 2.66
C TYR A 328 11.21 -2.59 1.85
N HIS A 329 12.51 -2.81 1.98
CA HIS A 329 13.19 -3.95 1.36
C HIS A 329 14.39 -4.35 2.21
N TYR A 330 14.39 -5.56 2.73
CA TYR A 330 15.41 -5.98 3.69
C TYR A 330 16.48 -6.86 3.04
N THR A 331 17.74 -6.63 3.41
CA THR A 331 18.84 -7.53 3.07
C THR A 331 19.54 -7.99 4.35
N ILE A 332 19.74 -9.29 4.49
CA ILE A 332 20.51 -9.86 5.62
C ILE A 332 21.99 -9.69 5.31
N LYS A 333 22.70 -8.98 6.18
CA LYS A 333 24.16 -8.79 6.07
C LYS A 333 24.94 -9.90 6.75
N SER A 334 24.55 -10.24 7.98
CA SER A 334 25.17 -11.33 8.71
C SER A 334 24.33 -11.77 9.89
N ILE A 335 24.61 -12.98 10.38
CA ILE A 335 24.14 -13.47 11.66
C ILE A 335 25.29 -13.87 12.55
N LEU A 336 25.10 -13.70 13.89
CA LEU A 336 25.92 -14.35 14.90
C LEU A 336 25.03 -15.28 15.71
N PHE A 337 25.51 -16.47 15.99
CA PHE A 337 24.74 -17.51 16.67
C PHE A 337 25.70 -18.48 17.40
N PRO A 338 25.25 -19.20 18.45
CA PRO A 338 26.07 -20.22 19.08
C PRO A 338 26.30 -21.43 18.15
N GLU A 339 27.47 -22.05 18.20
CA GLU A 339 27.77 -23.22 17.39
C GLU A 339 26.97 -24.45 17.85
N ASP A 340 26.76 -24.57 19.16
CA ASP A 340 26.00 -25.63 19.80
C ASP A 340 25.08 -25.08 20.89
N ALA A 341 24.07 -25.86 21.23
CA ALA A 341 23.16 -25.62 22.34
C ALA A 341 22.73 -26.94 22.98
N LYS A 342 22.22 -26.84 24.20
CA LYS A 342 21.60 -27.97 24.90
C LYS A 342 20.10 -27.85 24.91
N SER A 343 19.45 -28.96 25.11
CA SER A 343 18.03 -29.01 25.45
C SER A 343 17.74 -28.13 26.68
N GLY A 344 16.75 -27.24 26.55
CA GLY A 344 16.39 -26.28 27.60
C GLY A 344 17.24 -25.01 27.68
N ASP A 345 18.26 -24.85 26.82
CA ASP A 345 19.04 -23.61 26.77
C ASP A 345 18.22 -22.45 26.16
N GLU A 346 18.51 -21.25 26.62
CA GLU A 346 18.19 -20.03 25.86
C GLU A 346 19.39 -19.65 24.99
N ILE A 347 19.15 -19.44 23.70
CA ILE A 347 20.19 -18.97 22.77
C ILE A 347 19.86 -17.61 22.19
N GLU A 348 20.91 -16.84 21.91
CA GLU A 348 20.82 -15.54 21.23
C GLU A 348 21.27 -15.70 19.78
N ILE A 349 20.48 -15.17 18.85
CA ILE A 349 20.81 -14.99 17.44
C ILE A 349 20.85 -13.49 17.18
N VAL A 350 22.04 -12.95 16.86
CA VAL A 350 22.15 -11.54 16.48
C VAL A 350 22.03 -11.42 14.97
N LEU A 351 20.98 -10.75 14.50
CA LEU A 351 20.69 -10.50 13.10
C LEU A 351 21.14 -9.09 12.74
N ASN A 352 22.08 -8.97 11.79
CA ASN A 352 22.45 -7.70 11.19
C ASN A 352 21.86 -7.65 9.78
N LEU A 353 21.04 -6.66 9.54
CA LEU A 353 20.35 -6.46 8.27
C LEU A 353 20.38 -4.97 7.88
N GLU A 354 19.92 -4.67 6.68
CA GLU A 354 19.72 -3.32 6.20
C GLU A 354 18.36 -3.23 5.52
N ASN A 355 17.60 -2.19 5.85
CA ASN A 355 16.46 -1.81 5.03
C ASN A 355 17.00 -0.93 3.88
N VAL A 356 17.11 -1.52 2.69
CA VAL A 356 17.59 -0.84 1.46
C VAL A 356 16.46 -0.11 0.73
N GLY A 357 15.23 -0.22 1.21
CA GLY A 357 14.09 0.58 0.77
C GLY A 357 14.12 1.99 1.36
N VAL A 358 13.17 2.83 0.96
CA VAL A 358 13.13 4.25 1.38
C VAL A 358 12.12 4.53 2.50
N ALA A 359 11.41 3.52 2.97
CA ALA A 359 10.43 3.63 4.05
C ALA A 359 10.46 2.39 4.97
N PRO A 360 9.90 2.44 6.19
CA PRO A 360 9.69 1.26 7.01
C PRO A 360 8.47 0.45 6.54
N SER A 361 8.29 -0.76 7.07
CA SER A 361 6.97 -1.41 7.07
C SER A 361 6.04 -0.65 8.01
N TYR A 362 4.77 -0.48 7.64
CA TYR A 362 3.75 0.11 8.51
C TYR A 362 2.85 -0.96 9.16
N HIS A 363 3.05 -2.21 8.76
CA HIS A 363 2.32 -3.37 9.26
C HIS A 363 3.18 -4.21 10.18
N LYS A 364 2.57 -4.70 11.26
CA LYS A 364 3.21 -5.67 12.14
C LYS A 364 3.08 -7.04 11.51
N ILE A 365 4.12 -7.48 10.81
CA ILE A 365 4.20 -8.82 10.25
C ILE A 365 5.14 -9.64 11.13
N PRO A 366 4.72 -10.81 11.65
CA PRO A 366 5.55 -11.61 12.55
C PRO A 366 6.83 -12.10 11.89
N LEU A 367 7.92 -12.06 12.65
CA LEU A 367 9.19 -12.69 12.29
C LEU A 367 9.31 -14.01 13.03
N TYR A 368 9.67 -15.04 12.30
CA TYR A 368 9.83 -16.39 12.82
C TYR A 368 11.26 -16.89 12.63
N ILE A 369 11.73 -17.64 13.63
CA ILE A 369 12.91 -18.49 13.53
C ILE A 369 12.45 -19.94 13.53
N LYS A 370 13.05 -20.76 12.67
CA LYS A 370 12.79 -22.19 12.63
C LYS A 370 14.09 -22.96 12.81
N LEU A 371 14.08 -23.96 13.70
CA LEU A 371 15.07 -25.01 13.77
C LEU A 371 14.55 -26.20 12.98
N ASN A 372 15.15 -26.48 11.83
CA ASN A 372 14.72 -27.49 10.87
C ASN A 372 15.72 -28.67 10.86
N GLY A 373 15.32 -29.82 11.42
CA GLY A 373 16.05 -31.07 11.48
C GLY A 373 15.17 -32.27 11.11
N GLU A 374 15.23 -33.36 11.85
CA GLU A 374 14.26 -34.48 11.70
C GLU A 374 12.85 -34.03 12.09
N LYS A 375 12.76 -33.09 13.03
CA LYS A 375 11.53 -32.37 13.39
C LYS A 375 11.76 -30.87 13.25
N GLU A 376 10.68 -30.16 12.97
CA GLU A 376 10.69 -28.70 12.89
C GLU A 376 10.20 -28.08 14.21
N TYR A 377 10.88 -27.01 14.64
CA TYR A 377 10.49 -26.19 15.77
C TYR A 377 10.45 -24.74 15.32
N ILE A 378 9.27 -24.09 15.39
CA ILE A 378 9.05 -22.74 14.93
C ILE A 378 8.84 -21.83 16.15
N PHE A 379 9.51 -20.70 16.17
CA PHE A 379 9.47 -19.69 17.22
C PHE A 379 9.02 -18.37 16.62
N GLU A 380 7.89 -17.84 17.07
CA GLU A 380 7.53 -16.46 16.83
C GLU A 380 8.39 -15.58 17.72
N THR A 381 8.90 -14.47 17.18
CA THR A 381 9.79 -13.56 17.92
C THR A 381 9.02 -12.32 18.35
N ASP A 382 9.56 -11.59 19.31
CA ASP A 382 9.02 -10.29 19.77
C ASP A 382 9.44 -9.12 18.86
N ILE A 383 10.12 -9.39 17.75
CA ILE A 383 10.62 -8.37 16.84
C ILE A 383 9.47 -7.64 16.13
N ASP A 384 9.51 -6.33 16.17
CA ASP A 384 8.58 -5.46 15.47
C ASP A 384 9.26 -4.80 14.26
N ILE A 385 9.06 -5.37 13.07
CA ILE A 385 9.70 -4.91 11.83
C ILE A 385 9.32 -3.47 11.43
N ARG A 386 8.28 -2.89 12.01
CA ARG A 386 7.91 -1.48 11.79
C ARG A 386 8.98 -0.51 12.32
N LYS A 387 9.87 -0.98 13.19
CA LYS A 387 11.01 -0.22 13.73
C LYS A 387 12.23 -0.24 12.80
N TRP A 388 12.21 -1.06 11.75
CA TRP A 388 13.31 -1.20 10.81
C TRP A 388 13.28 -0.06 9.79
N MET A 389 13.75 1.09 10.22
CA MET A 389 13.88 2.28 9.38
C MET A 389 14.89 2.04 8.25
N PRO A 390 14.85 2.82 7.15
CA PRO A 390 15.88 2.77 6.12
C PRO A 390 17.30 2.87 6.69
N GLY A 391 18.21 1.99 6.25
CA GLY A 391 19.58 1.87 6.72
C GLY A 391 19.83 0.60 7.55
N GLU A 392 20.92 0.61 8.31
CA GLU A 392 21.39 -0.55 9.08
C GLU A 392 20.51 -0.81 10.31
N VAL A 393 20.22 -2.09 10.54
CA VAL A 393 19.42 -2.59 11.66
C VAL A 393 20.13 -3.77 12.31
N GLN A 394 20.15 -3.80 13.63
CA GLN A 394 20.65 -4.94 14.41
C GLN A 394 19.58 -5.37 15.40
N GLU A 395 19.29 -6.68 15.41
CA GLU A 395 18.32 -7.29 16.33
C GLU A 395 18.97 -8.46 17.08
N SER A 396 18.64 -8.57 18.35
CA SER A 396 18.96 -9.76 19.18
C SER A 396 17.70 -10.58 19.37
N ILE A 397 17.68 -11.78 18.83
CA ILE A 397 16.56 -12.71 18.87
C ILE A 397 16.88 -13.79 19.88
N TYR A 398 16.06 -13.96 20.91
CA TYR A 398 16.21 -14.99 21.92
C TYR A 398 15.19 -16.10 21.69
N ILE A 399 15.67 -17.34 21.59
CA ILE A 399 14.81 -18.52 21.49
C ILE A 399 15.14 -19.53 22.58
N ASN A 400 14.10 -20.11 23.18
CA ASN A 400 14.23 -21.17 24.18
C ASN A 400 14.21 -22.52 23.48
N ILE A 401 15.33 -23.24 23.53
CA ILE A 401 15.45 -24.59 22.97
C ILE A 401 14.52 -25.53 23.74
N PRO A 402 13.62 -26.26 23.09
CA PRO A 402 12.70 -27.15 23.77
C PRO A 402 13.44 -28.22 24.60
N SER A 403 12.95 -28.50 25.82
CA SER A 403 13.55 -29.49 26.69
C SER A 403 13.48 -30.95 26.15
N ASN A 404 12.61 -31.17 25.18
CA ASN A 404 12.42 -32.44 24.50
C ASN A 404 12.94 -32.46 23.06
N ILE A 405 13.78 -31.51 22.68
CA ILE A 405 14.41 -31.51 21.36
C ILE A 405 15.39 -32.67 21.24
N GLU A 406 15.39 -33.35 20.11
CA GLU A 406 16.31 -34.44 19.85
C GLU A 406 17.71 -33.90 19.53
N LYS A 407 18.77 -34.65 19.95
CA LYS A 407 20.15 -34.32 19.60
C LYS A 407 20.34 -34.43 18.09
N GLY A 408 21.10 -33.52 17.55
CA GLY A 408 21.41 -33.56 16.13
C GLY A 408 21.68 -32.20 15.54
N LYS A 409 21.72 -32.17 14.24
CA LYS A 409 21.96 -30.99 13.44
C LYS A 409 20.64 -30.39 13.02
N TYR A 410 20.49 -29.08 13.24
CA TYR A 410 19.33 -28.29 12.82
C TYR A 410 19.77 -27.12 11.95
N ASN A 411 19.03 -26.84 10.86
CA ASN A 411 19.19 -25.62 10.13
C ASN A 411 18.50 -24.49 10.90
N ILE A 412 19.15 -23.35 11.03
CA ILE A 412 18.53 -22.10 11.48
C ILE A 412 17.94 -21.43 10.25
N GLU A 413 16.64 -21.28 10.24
CA GLU A 413 15.90 -20.64 9.14
C GLU A 413 15.11 -19.45 9.67
N ILE A 414 14.92 -18.43 8.81
CA ILE A 414 14.17 -17.20 9.12
C ILE A 414 13.07 -16.98 8.09
N SER A 415 11.95 -16.45 8.55
CA SER A 415 10.87 -15.99 7.69
C SER A 415 10.12 -14.84 8.32
N ILE A 416 9.57 -13.97 7.49
CA ILE A 416 8.58 -12.94 7.88
C ILE A 416 7.36 -13.19 7.00
N PHE A 417 6.23 -13.51 7.60
CA PHE A 417 4.99 -13.76 6.85
C PHE A 417 3.76 -13.54 7.70
N ASP A 418 2.64 -13.29 7.02
CA ASP A 418 1.30 -13.42 7.58
C ASP A 418 0.40 -14.29 6.69
N ASP A 419 -0.79 -14.61 7.17
CA ASP A 419 -1.73 -15.50 6.47
C ASP A 419 -2.37 -14.86 5.22
N ILE A 420 -2.19 -13.54 5.00
CA ILE A 420 -2.89 -12.78 3.97
C ILE A 420 -2.01 -12.61 2.73
N VAL A 421 -0.86 -11.97 2.90
CA VAL A 421 0.05 -11.60 1.81
C VAL A 421 1.26 -12.50 1.73
N LYS A 422 1.32 -13.51 2.57
CA LYS A 422 2.37 -14.53 2.66
C LYS A 422 3.73 -13.98 3.06
N ASN A 423 4.75 -13.99 2.20
CA ASN A 423 6.12 -13.78 2.65
C ASN A 423 6.64 -12.39 2.34
N VAL A 424 7.44 -11.85 3.26
CA VAL A 424 8.38 -10.77 3.01
C VAL A 424 9.68 -11.36 2.50
N TYR A 425 10.15 -10.88 1.36
CA TYR A 425 11.38 -11.36 0.74
C TYR A 425 12.60 -10.58 1.23
N PHE A 426 13.68 -11.33 1.53
CA PHE A 426 14.97 -10.75 1.79
C PHE A 426 15.82 -10.76 0.50
N ALA A 427 16.42 -9.62 0.18
CA ALA A 427 17.36 -9.48 -0.92
C ALA A 427 18.75 -10.02 -0.53
N THR A 428 18.88 -11.35 -0.40
CA THR A 428 20.06 -12.01 0.13
C THR A 428 20.34 -13.33 -0.61
N ASP A 429 21.61 -13.75 -0.64
CA ASP A 429 22.06 -15.03 -1.24
C ASP A 429 21.84 -16.25 -0.34
N ALA A 430 21.11 -16.11 0.77
CA ALA A 430 20.69 -17.24 1.58
C ALA A 430 19.75 -18.18 0.79
N GLU A 431 19.93 -19.48 0.96
CA GLU A 431 19.07 -20.48 0.32
C GLU A 431 17.62 -20.29 0.74
N TYR A 432 16.73 -20.06 -0.25
CA TYR A 432 15.30 -19.85 -0.04
C TYR A 432 14.50 -21.07 -0.47
N SER A 433 13.67 -21.58 0.42
CA SER A 433 12.77 -22.71 0.14
C SER A 433 11.49 -22.59 0.96
N ASN A 434 10.34 -22.76 0.32
CA ASN A 434 9.03 -22.82 0.96
C ASN A 434 8.75 -21.66 1.95
N GLY A 435 9.17 -20.44 1.62
CA GLY A 435 8.96 -19.27 2.46
C GLY A 435 10.05 -19.02 3.51
N TRP A 436 11.07 -19.87 3.60
CA TRP A 436 12.11 -19.79 4.59
C TRP A 436 13.50 -19.57 3.98
N TYR A 437 14.30 -18.73 4.64
CA TYR A 437 15.71 -18.50 4.31
C TYR A 437 16.59 -19.26 5.26
N ARG A 438 17.44 -20.17 4.75
CA ARG A 438 18.38 -20.93 5.53
C ARG A 438 19.62 -20.08 5.86
N LEU A 439 19.75 -19.73 7.13
CA LEU A 439 20.83 -18.87 7.59
C LEU A 439 22.08 -19.65 7.98
N SER A 440 21.95 -20.73 8.76
CA SER A 440 23.09 -21.51 9.24
C SER A 440 22.65 -22.84 9.83
N GLU A 441 23.56 -23.48 10.60
CA GLU A 441 23.35 -24.74 11.25
C GLU A 441 23.70 -24.64 12.73
N LEU A 442 22.89 -25.27 13.59
CA LEU A 442 23.05 -25.38 15.02
C LEU A 442 23.14 -26.86 15.40
N PHE A 443 24.05 -27.23 16.29
CA PHE A 443 24.15 -28.59 16.84
C PHE A 443 23.52 -28.65 18.23
N ILE A 444 22.53 -29.52 18.41
CA ILE A 444 21.94 -29.80 19.71
C ILE A 444 22.73 -30.94 20.33
N THR A 445 23.37 -30.66 21.47
CA THR A 445 24.20 -31.57 22.24
C THR A 445 23.46 -32.05 23.50
N GLU A 446 24.16 -32.84 24.35
CA GLU A 446 23.63 -33.29 25.65
C GLU A 446 23.51 -32.17 26.68
#